data_68080dad67b3bc94b34c0ed7871cc27f
#
_entry.id   68080dad67b3bc94b34c0ed7871cc27f
#
_cell.length_a   1.000
_cell.length_b   1.000
_cell.length_c   1.000
_cell.angle_alpha   90.00
_cell.angle_beta   90.00
_cell.angle_gamma   90.00
#
_symmetry.space_group_name_H-M   'P 1'
#
loop_
_entity.id
_entity.type
_entity.pdbx_description
1 polymer ?
#
loop_
_entity_poly.entity_id
_entity_poly.type
_entity_poly.pdbx_seq_one_letter_code
_entity_poly.pdbx_strand_id
1 'polypeptide(L)'
;ILITGANGYIGSCLFQILKRKFKVIGIDKEKSSNKKVFQCNILNNRKLNLIIKKEKPEVIVHLAAQSLVDETINKEKYYIKNNKATACLLEIMKKNDIKKIIFSSTAAVYQQSSNPLKENSKIKALSTYAKTKLLCEKKIQKEKKLKSIILRFFNVCSALDKPITGEFHNPETHLIPTIVYKAMFNKKIYIYGNDFNTPDGTCIRDYIHIKDICSAIEKSIRYISKNNKSKIFNIGNRRGLSN
;
A
#
# COMPACT_ATOMS: atom_id res chain seq x y z
N ILE A 1 -12.14 -12.57 -0.42
CA ILE A 1 -11.04 -11.59 -0.57
C ILE A 1 -9.90 -12.00 0.34
N LEU A 2 -8.66 -11.95 -0.17
CA LEU A 2 -7.46 -12.13 0.65
C LEU A 2 -6.68 -10.80 0.68
N ILE A 3 -6.32 -10.34 1.89
CA ILE A 3 -5.50 -9.15 2.11
C ILE A 3 -4.10 -9.60 2.55
N THR A 4 -3.05 -9.21 1.83
CA THR A 4 -1.67 -9.38 2.29
C THR A 4 -1.20 -8.14 3.04
N GLY A 5 -0.38 -8.31 4.10
CA GLY A 5 -0.04 -7.21 4.99
C GLY A 5 -1.22 -6.77 5.88
N ALA A 6 -2.01 -7.75 6.31
CA ALA A 6 -3.28 -7.53 7.00
C ALA A 6 -3.14 -6.93 8.40
N ASN A 7 -1.97 -7.04 9.03
CA ASN A 7 -1.68 -6.40 10.33
C ASN A 7 -1.04 -5.01 10.18
N GLY A 8 -0.64 -4.61 8.95
CA GLY A 8 -0.12 -3.27 8.70
C GLY A 8 -1.20 -2.19 8.79
N TYR A 9 -0.81 -0.92 8.76
CA TYR A 9 -1.70 0.24 8.87
C TYR A 9 -2.91 0.15 7.94
N ILE A 10 -2.69 0.17 6.62
CA ILE A 10 -3.79 0.12 5.64
C ILE A 10 -4.51 -1.22 5.70
N GLY A 11 -3.77 -2.33 5.88
CA GLY A 11 -4.32 -3.69 5.90
C GLY A 11 -5.30 -3.91 7.03
N SER A 12 -4.98 -3.48 8.25
CA SER A 12 -5.84 -3.63 9.42
C SER A 12 -7.11 -2.78 9.31
N CYS A 13 -6.99 -1.53 8.87
CA CYS A 13 -8.13 -0.66 8.61
C CYS A 13 -9.06 -1.26 7.54
N LEU A 14 -8.49 -1.69 6.43
CA LEU A 14 -9.23 -2.30 5.32
C LEU A 14 -9.94 -3.59 5.76
N PHE A 15 -9.27 -4.44 6.53
CA PHE A 15 -9.85 -5.67 7.05
C PHE A 15 -11.11 -5.38 7.87
N GLN A 16 -11.05 -4.39 8.79
CA GLN A 16 -12.19 -4.00 9.62
C GLN A 16 -13.40 -3.49 8.81
N ILE A 17 -13.13 -2.74 7.75
CA ILE A 17 -14.19 -2.21 6.88
C ILE A 17 -14.79 -3.31 6.00
N LEU A 18 -13.95 -4.11 5.34
CA LEU A 18 -14.41 -5.10 4.36
C LEU A 18 -15.09 -6.31 4.99
N LYS A 19 -14.71 -6.73 6.22
CA LYS A 19 -15.33 -7.90 6.88
C LYS A 19 -16.84 -7.76 7.10
N ARG A 20 -17.37 -6.52 7.07
CA ARG A 20 -18.80 -6.23 7.20
C ARG A 20 -19.61 -6.54 5.92
N LYS A 21 -18.91 -6.65 4.78
CA LYS A 21 -19.54 -6.73 3.44
C LYS A 21 -19.07 -7.95 2.63
N PHE A 22 -17.95 -8.54 3.00
CA PHE A 22 -17.29 -9.61 2.25
C PHE A 22 -16.75 -10.70 3.18
N LYS A 23 -16.60 -11.92 2.65
CA LYS A 23 -15.76 -12.93 3.28
C LYS A 23 -14.29 -12.51 3.10
N VAL A 24 -13.64 -12.09 4.18
CA VAL A 24 -12.26 -11.57 4.18
C VAL A 24 -11.38 -12.46 5.01
N ILE A 25 -10.21 -12.75 4.48
CA ILE A 25 -9.08 -13.35 5.19
C ILE A 25 -7.85 -12.47 5.00
N GLY A 26 -6.92 -12.56 5.93
CA GLY A 26 -5.65 -11.87 5.87
C GLY A 26 -4.46 -12.80 5.92
N ILE A 27 -3.33 -12.34 5.40
CA ILE A 27 -2.02 -12.92 5.70
C ILE A 27 -1.06 -11.81 6.11
N ASP A 28 -0.22 -12.13 7.09
CA ASP A 28 0.86 -11.25 7.53
C ASP A 28 2.04 -12.09 8.02
N LYS A 29 3.25 -11.53 7.95
CA LYS A 29 4.43 -12.18 8.52
C LYS A 29 4.39 -12.20 10.05
N GLU A 30 3.76 -11.20 10.66
CA GLU A 30 3.56 -11.10 12.09
C GLU A 30 2.31 -11.86 12.55
N LYS A 31 2.35 -12.35 13.79
CA LYS A 31 1.20 -13.00 14.42
C LYS A 31 0.06 -12.00 14.63
N SER A 32 -1.16 -12.44 14.44
CA SER A 32 -2.36 -11.66 14.67
C SER A 32 -3.23 -12.27 15.76
N SER A 33 -3.89 -11.43 16.55
CA SER A 33 -4.97 -11.86 17.44
C SER A 33 -6.25 -12.23 16.67
N ASN A 34 -6.39 -11.75 15.45
CA ASN A 34 -7.52 -12.06 14.58
C ASN A 34 -7.35 -13.45 13.94
N LYS A 35 -8.21 -14.41 14.33
CA LYS A 35 -8.20 -15.79 13.79
C LYS A 35 -8.39 -15.91 12.28
N LYS A 36 -8.85 -14.87 11.60
CA LYS A 36 -8.98 -14.79 10.13
C LYS A 36 -7.72 -14.26 9.44
N VAL A 37 -6.68 -13.91 10.20
CA VAL A 37 -5.38 -13.48 9.67
C VAL A 37 -4.36 -14.56 9.93
N PHE A 38 -3.90 -15.21 8.88
CA PHE A 38 -2.92 -16.28 8.94
C PHE A 38 -1.50 -15.69 9.04
N GLN A 39 -0.72 -16.16 9.99
CA GLN A 39 0.70 -15.81 10.03
C GLN A 39 1.42 -16.51 8.87
N CYS A 40 1.84 -15.74 7.87
CA CYS A 40 2.54 -16.25 6.69
C CYS A 40 3.43 -15.18 6.07
N ASN A 41 4.71 -15.47 5.93
CA ASN A 41 5.59 -14.69 5.06
C ASN A 41 5.28 -15.04 3.60
N ILE A 42 5.03 -14.04 2.74
CA ILE A 42 4.72 -14.24 1.32
C ILE A 42 5.83 -15.01 0.58
N LEU A 43 7.07 -14.89 1.03
CA LEU A 43 8.21 -15.65 0.49
C LEU A 43 8.17 -17.15 0.85
N ASN A 44 7.32 -17.56 1.78
CA ASN A 44 7.09 -18.98 2.07
C ASN A 44 6.03 -19.56 1.11
N ASN A 45 6.47 -19.90 -0.10
CA ASN A 45 5.61 -20.40 -1.17
C ASN A 45 4.76 -21.60 -0.77
N ARG A 46 5.29 -22.53 0.03
CA ARG A 46 4.57 -23.72 0.49
C ARG A 46 3.38 -23.31 1.38
N LYS A 47 3.62 -22.50 2.41
CA LYS A 47 2.56 -22.06 3.34
C LYS A 47 1.54 -21.16 2.64
N LEU A 48 2.01 -20.22 1.80
CA LEU A 48 1.15 -19.34 1.03
C LEU A 48 0.23 -20.14 0.11
N ASN A 49 0.77 -21.11 -0.61
CA ASN A 49 -0.01 -21.98 -1.51
C ASN A 49 -1.07 -22.79 -0.76
N LEU A 50 -0.75 -23.33 0.41
CA LEU A 50 -1.71 -24.08 1.23
C LEU A 50 -2.89 -23.19 1.67
N ILE A 51 -2.61 -21.96 2.12
CA ILE A 51 -3.65 -21.01 2.53
C ILE A 51 -4.53 -20.65 1.32
N ILE A 52 -3.94 -20.28 0.19
CA ILE A 52 -4.67 -19.87 -1.00
C ILE A 52 -5.51 -21.02 -1.57
N LYS A 53 -4.98 -22.25 -1.61
CA LYS A 53 -5.70 -23.43 -2.07
C LYS A 53 -6.90 -23.77 -1.18
N LYS A 54 -6.74 -23.61 0.14
CA LYS A 54 -7.82 -23.84 1.12
C LYS A 54 -8.91 -22.79 1.04
N GLU A 55 -8.54 -21.52 1.03
CA GLU A 55 -9.47 -20.40 1.15
C GLU A 55 -10.06 -19.92 -0.18
N LYS A 56 -9.44 -20.26 -1.31
CA LYS A 56 -9.88 -19.96 -2.69
C LYS A 56 -10.36 -18.51 -2.87
N PRO A 57 -9.52 -17.50 -2.56
CA PRO A 57 -9.94 -16.11 -2.71
C PRO A 57 -10.13 -15.75 -4.19
N GLU A 58 -11.19 -15.03 -4.52
CA GLU A 58 -11.44 -14.54 -5.89
C GLU A 58 -10.59 -13.32 -6.23
N VAL A 59 -10.31 -12.48 -5.23
CA VAL A 59 -9.54 -11.24 -5.37
C VAL A 59 -8.47 -11.18 -4.29
N ILE A 60 -7.26 -10.83 -4.69
CA ILE A 60 -6.17 -10.54 -3.75
C ILE A 60 -5.93 -9.03 -3.70
N VAL A 61 -5.94 -8.47 -2.49
CA VAL A 61 -5.51 -7.09 -2.21
C VAL A 61 -4.09 -7.16 -1.65
N HIS A 62 -3.12 -6.77 -2.48
CA HIS A 62 -1.70 -6.88 -2.14
C HIS A 62 -1.18 -5.58 -1.55
N LEU A 63 -1.11 -5.51 -0.20
CA LEU A 63 -0.61 -4.38 0.57
C LEU A 63 0.75 -4.67 1.23
N ALA A 64 1.12 -5.94 1.39
CA ALA A 64 2.38 -6.33 2.01
C ALA A 64 3.57 -5.75 1.26
N ALA A 65 4.34 -4.91 1.91
CA ALA A 65 5.55 -4.30 1.38
C ALA A 65 6.45 -3.76 2.51
N GLN A 66 7.71 -3.50 2.19
CA GLN A 66 8.54 -2.57 2.96
C GLN A 66 8.18 -1.17 2.48
N SER A 67 7.49 -0.39 3.31
CA SER A 67 6.91 0.91 2.96
C SER A 67 7.71 2.10 3.46
N LEU A 68 8.49 1.93 4.54
CA LEU A 68 9.34 3.00 5.07
C LEU A 68 10.36 3.43 4.02
N VAL A 69 10.39 4.73 3.71
CA VAL A 69 11.38 5.33 2.82
C VAL A 69 12.57 5.73 3.69
N ASP A 70 13.43 4.78 3.98
CA ASP A 70 14.62 4.98 4.79
C ASP A 70 15.84 4.56 3.96
N GLU A 71 16.70 5.51 3.63
CA GLU A 71 17.89 5.28 2.81
C GLU A 71 18.96 4.44 3.54
N THR A 72 18.87 4.31 4.87
CA THR A 72 19.74 3.43 5.67
C THR A 72 19.35 1.97 5.52
N ILE A 73 18.11 1.67 5.10
CA ILE A 73 17.70 0.30 4.82
C ILE A 73 18.41 -0.21 3.58
N ASN A 74 19.07 -1.34 3.70
CA ASN A 74 19.74 -2.01 2.59
C ASN A 74 18.78 -2.16 1.37
N LYS A 75 19.23 -1.68 0.21
CA LYS A 75 18.47 -1.73 -1.07
C LYS A 75 18.00 -3.14 -1.41
N GLU A 76 18.81 -4.15 -1.14
CA GLU A 76 18.48 -5.55 -1.34
C GLU A 76 17.24 -5.97 -0.53
N LYS A 77 17.10 -5.47 0.70
CA LYS A 77 15.95 -5.75 1.58
C LYS A 77 14.63 -5.24 0.98
N TYR A 78 14.63 -4.06 0.35
CA TYR A 78 13.48 -3.57 -0.41
C TYR A 78 13.17 -4.45 -1.62
N TYR A 79 14.20 -4.83 -2.35
CA TYR A 79 14.04 -5.66 -3.54
C TYR A 79 13.43 -7.03 -3.19
N ILE A 80 13.93 -7.70 -2.14
CA ILE A 80 13.42 -8.98 -1.68
C ILE A 80 11.98 -8.84 -1.16
N LYS A 81 11.73 -7.89 -0.25
CA LYS A 81 10.42 -7.75 0.41
C LYS A 81 9.33 -7.23 -0.52
N ASN A 82 9.64 -6.46 -1.54
CA ASN A 82 8.66 -5.92 -2.47
C ASN A 82 8.62 -6.72 -3.76
N ASN A 83 9.71 -6.74 -4.50
CA ASN A 83 9.75 -7.29 -5.85
C ASN A 83 9.70 -8.83 -5.87
N LYS A 84 10.54 -9.51 -5.07
CA LYS A 84 10.56 -10.97 -4.98
C LYS A 84 9.28 -11.51 -4.35
N ALA A 85 8.77 -10.85 -3.28
CA ALA A 85 7.52 -11.24 -2.65
C ALA A 85 6.32 -11.11 -3.59
N THR A 86 6.25 -10.02 -4.38
CA THR A 86 5.21 -9.88 -5.42
C THR A 86 5.31 -10.97 -6.48
N ALA A 87 6.53 -11.32 -6.94
CA ALA A 87 6.73 -12.41 -7.91
C ALA A 87 6.24 -13.74 -7.35
N CYS A 88 6.61 -14.10 -6.12
CA CYS A 88 6.14 -15.30 -5.44
C CYS A 88 4.60 -15.35 -5.37
N LEU A 89 3.97 -14.23 -5.00
CA LEU A 89 2.52 -14.15 -4.95
C LEU A 89 1.88 -14.40 -6.32
N LEU A 90 2.41 -13.78 -7.38
CA LEU A 90 1.91 -13.97 -8.76
C LEU A 90 2.03 -15.43 -9.23
N GLU A 91 3.12 -16.10 -8.92
CA GLU A 91 3.29 -17.53 -9.22
C GLU A 91 2.24 -18.39 -8.53
N ILE A 92 1.99 -18.14 -7.23
CA ILE A 92 0.98 -18.88 -6.48
C ILE A 92 -0.43 -18.55 -6.96
N MET A 93 -0.71 -17.30 -7.33
CA MET A 93 -1.98 -16.92 -7.95
C MET A 93 -2.22 -17.68 -9.25
N LYS A 94 -1.21 -17.73 -10.12
CA LYS A 94 -1.26 -18.47 -11.39
C LYS A 94 -1.52 -19.96 -11.16
N LYS A 95 -0.80 -20.58 -10.19
CA LYS A 95 -0.95 -22.00 -9.84
C LYS A 95 -2.35 -22.36 -9.34
N ASN A 96 -3.06 -21.41 -8.72
CA ASN A 96 -4.40 -21.60 -8.15
C ASN A 96 -5.52 -20.94 -8.97
N ASP A 97 -5.25 -20.54 -10.21
CA ASP A 97 -6.19 -19.89 -11.15
C ASP A 97 -6.85 -18.62 -10.61
N ILE A 98 -6.14 -17.86 -9.76
CA ILE A 98 -6.61 -16.58 -9.24
C ILE A 98 -6.25 -15.48 -10.23
N LYS A 99 -7.26 -14.80 -10.76
CA LYS A 99 -7.13 -13.90 -11.91
C LYS A 99 -7.31 -12.40 -11.56
N LYS A 100 -7.53 -12.04 -10.31
CA LYS A 100 -7.82 -10.66 -9.93
C LYS A 100 -6.93 -10.19 -8.79
N ILE A 101 -6.25 -9.05 -9.00
CA ILE A 101 -5.39 -8.42 -7.99
C ILE A 101 -5.66 -6.92 -7.90
N ILE A 102 -5.66 -6.39 -6.69
CA ILE A 102 -5.56 -4.98 -6.39
C ILE A 102 -4.22 -4.74 -5.73
N PHE A 103 -3.41 -3.88 -6.31
CA PHE A 103 -2.05 -3.63 -5.88
C PHE A 103 -1.87 -2.22 -5.37
N SER A 104 -1.34 -2.09 -4.15
CA SER A 104 -0.92 -0.80 -3.59
C SER A 104 0.40 -0.37 -4.19
N SER A 105 0.37 0.60 -5.08
CA SER A 105 1.53 1.31 -5.58
C SER A 105 1.66 2.68 -4.90
N THR A 106 2.46 3.57 -5.44
CA THR A 106 2.78 4.87 -4.86
C THR A 106 2.89 5.97 -5.91
N ALA A 107 2.49 7.19 -5.55
CA ALA A 107 2.74 8.38 -6.38
C ALA A 107 4.24 8.71 -6.51
N ALA A 108 5.09 8.19 -5.63
CA ALA A 108 6.55 8.34 -5.71
C ALA A 108 7.18 7.75 -6.98
N VAL A 109 6.43 7.00 -7.81
CA VAL A 109 6.91 6.51 -9.12
C VAL A 109 7.00 7.64 -10.16
N TYR A 110 6.28 8.75 -9.96
CA TYR A 110 6.29 9.87 -10.88
C TYR A 110 7.54 10.74 -10.77
N GLN A 111 7.82 11.45 -11.84
CA GLN A 111 8.73 12.60 -11.79
C GLN A 111 8.10 13.69 -10.92
N GLN A 112 8.89 14.35 -10.10
CA GLN A 112 8.45 15.56 -9.37
C GLN A 112 7.89 16.59 -10.34
N SER A 113 6.81 17.26 -9.94
CA SER A 113 6.10 18.24 -10.75
C SER A 113 5.41 19.25 -9.84
N SER A 114 5.39 20.51 -10.26
CA SER A 114 4.56 21.58 -9.68
C SER A 114 3.09 21.43 -10.09
N ASN A 115 2.82 20.70 -11.16
CA ASN A 115 1.46 20.47 -11.65
C ASN A 115 0.86 19.20 -11.04
N PRO A 116 -0.48 19.11 -10.89
CA PRO A 116 -1.17 17.91 -10.45
C PRO A 116 -0.82 16.69 -11.32
N LEU A 117 -0.47 15.60 -10.68
CA LEU A 117 -0.07 14.36 -11.35
C LEU A 117 -1.29 13.59 -11.87
N LYS A 118 -1.21 13.15 -13.13
CA LYS A 118 -2.19 12.26 -13.78
C LYS A 118 -1.59 10.87 -13.94
N GLU A 119 -2.41 9.85 -14.19
CA GLU A 119 -1.96 8.46 -14.33
C GLU A 119 -1.00 8.25 -15.51
N ASN A 120 -1.04 9.14 -16.51
CA ASN A 120 -0.14 9.20 -17.67
C ASN A 120 1.04 10.17 -17.48
N SER A 121 1.20 10.80 -16.32
CA SER A 121 2.33 11.67 -16.03
C SER A 121 3.66 10.90 -16.11
N LYS A 122 4.73 11.63 -16.41
CA LYS A 122 6.08 11.05 -16.62
C LYS A 122 6.54 10.27 -15.40
N ILE A 123 6.98 9.05 -15.63
CA ILE A 123 7.53 8.15 -14.61
C ILE A 123 9.03 8.40 -14.45
N LYS A 124 9.46 8.70 -13.22
CA LYS A 124 10.88 8.82 -12.84
C LYS A 124 11.02 8.45 -11.36
N ALA A 125 10.95 7.16 -11.05
CA ALA A 125 11.11 6.65 -9.70
C ALA A 125 12.55 6.91 -9.21
N LEU A 126 12.73 7.76 -8.21
CA LEU A 126 14.04 8.13 -7.67
C LEU A 126 14.47 7.21 -6.52
N SER A 127 13.62 7.06 -5.50
CA SER A 127 13.92 6.24 -4.33
C SER A 127 13.91 4.74 -4.64
N THR A 128 14.64 3.95 -3.87
CA THR A 128 14.66 2.49 -3.96
C THR A 128 13.27 1.90 -3.77
N TYR A 129 12.50 2.45 -2.82
CA TYR A 129 11.09 2.09 -2.61
C TYR A 129 10.26 2.27 -3.89
N ALA A 130 10.29 3.47 -4.50
CA ALA A 130 9.54 3.76 -5.71
C ALA A 130 9.95 2.86 -6.89
N LYS A 131 11.26 2.62 -7.06
CA LYS A 131 11.78 1.71 -8.08
C LYS A 131 11.24 0.30 -7.91
N THR A 132 11.21 -0.23 -6.67
CA THR A 132 10.69 -1.57 -6.41
C THR A 132 9.18 -1.65 -6.64
N LYS A 133 8.41 -0.62 -6.27
CA LYS A 133 6.96 -0.57 -6.56
C LYS A 133 6.68 -0.53 -8.06
N LEU A 134 7.44 0.26 -8.81
CA LEU A 134 7.32 0.32 -10.28
C LEU A 134 7.66 -1.03 -10.93
N LEU A 135 8.67 -1.74 -10.44
CA LEU A 135 9.00 -3.10 -10.90
C LEU A 135 7.84 -4.08 -10.64
N CYS A 136 7.18 -3.96 -9.49
CA CYS A 136 5.98 -4.76 -9.18
C CYS A 136 4.82 -4.43 -10.14
N GLU A 137 4.54 -3.14 -10.42
CA GLU A 137 3.54 -2.74 -11.41
C GLU A 137 3.80 -3.42 -12.76
N LYS A 138 5.06 -3.31 -13.26
CA LYS A 138 5.46 -3.91 -14.53
C LYS A 138 5.30 -5.43 -14.55
N LYS A 139 5.62 -6.14 -13.46
CA LYS A 139 5.42 -7.59 -13.34
C LYS A 139 3.94 -7.95 -13.41
N ILE A 140 3.10 -7.26 -12.64
CA ILE A 140 1.64 -7.48 -12.61
C ILE A 140 1.04 -7.26 -14.01
N GLN A 141 1.44 -6.17 -14.69
CA GLN A 141 0.94 -5.83 -16.03
C GLN A 141 1.37 -6.84 -17.13
N LYS A 142 2.52 -7.52 -16.95
CA LYS A 142 2.98 -8.55 -17.89
C LYS A 142 2.12 -9.83 -17.84
N GLU A 143 1.41 -10.09 -16.77
CA GLU A 143 0.56 -11.28 -16.61
C GLU A 143 -0.75 -11.14 -17.40
N LYS A 144 -0.76 -11.58 -18.66
CA LYS A 144 -1.89 -11.39 -19.61
C LYS A 144 -3.24 -11.89 -19.10
N LYS A 145 -3.24 -13.00 -18.33
CA LYS A 145 -4.48 -13.60 -17.77
C LYS A 145 -4.95 -12.93 -16.50
N LEU A 146 -4.10 -12.09 -15.87
CA LEU A 146 -4.40 -11.38 -14.63
C LEU A 146 -5.09 -10.06 -14.93
N LYS A 147 -6.18 -9.79 -14.26
CA LYS A 147 -6.79 -8.46 -14.20
C LYS A 147 -6.31 -7.74 -12.96
N SER A 148 -5.88 -6.51 -13.12
CA SER A 148 -5.25 -5.76 -12.05
C SER A 148 -5.79 -4.34 -11.92
N ILE A 149 -6.02 -3.90 -10.70
CA ILE A 149 -6.18 -2.48 -10.38
C ILE A 149 -4.94 -2.06 -9.58
N ILE A 150 -4.19 -1.14 -10.16
CA ILE A 150 -3.00 -0.56 -9.54
C ILE A 150 -3.41 0.78 -8.94
N LEU A 151 -3.25 0.93 -7.63
CA LEU A 151 -3.60 2.14 -6.91
C LEU A 151 -2.32 2.85 -6.47
N ARG A 152 -2.02 4.00 -7.07
CA ARG A 152 -0.87 4.84 -6.70
C ARG A 152 -1.30 5.78 -5.58
N PHE A 153 -1.02 5.39 -4.34
CA PHE A 153 -1.35 6.18 -3.17
C PHE A 153 -0.42 7.39 -3.04
N PHE A 154 -1.02 8.51 -2.68
CA PHE A 154 -0.31 9.66 -2.14
C PHE A 154 -0.05 9.45 -0.63
N ASN A 155 0.09 10.49 0.18
CA ASN A 155 0.44 10.31 1.59
C ASN A 155 -0.81 9.93 2.40
N VAL A 156 -0.89 8.67 2.77
CA VAL A 156 -2.00 8.16 3.59
C VAL A 156 -1.81 8.62 5.03
N CYS A 157 -2.86 9.11 5.66
CA CYS A 157 -2.84 9.56 7.05
C CYS A 157 -4.14 9.24 7.78
N SER A 158 -4.22 9.60 9.06
CA SER A 158 -5.38 9.43 9.95
C SER A 158 -5.56 8.01 10.50
N ALA A 159 -6.64 7.83 11.25
CA ALA A 159 -7.00 6.58 11.90
C ALA A 159 -8.50 6.29 11.74
N LEU A 160 -8.90 5.07 12.07
CA LEU A 160 -10.31 4.73 12.27
C LEU A 160 -10.68 4.90 13.74
N ASP A 161 -11.88 5.42 14.00
CA ASP A 161 -12.36 5.65 15.35
C ASP A 161 -12.86 4.37 16.01
N LYS A 162 -13.53 3.50 15.23
CA LYS A 162 -14.15 2.27 15.74
C LYS A 162 -14.01 1.12 14.73
N PRO A 163 -13.19 0.08 15.06
CA PRO A 163 -12.24 0.03 16.18
C PRO A 163 -11.09 1.00 15.94
N ILE A 164 -10.47 1.49 17.00
CA ILE A 164 -9.30 2.35 16.89
C ILE A 164 -8.20 1.58 16.16
N THR A 165 -7.84 2.09 14.98
CA THR A 165 -6.83 1.47 14.12
C THR A 165 -6.15 2.58 13.33
N GLY A 166 -4.85 2.71 13.45
CA GLY A 166 -4.10 3.80 12.85
C GLY A 166 -2.68 3.40 12.47
N GLU A 167 -1.91 4.39 12.08
CA GLU A 167 -0.51 4.23 11.76
C GLU A 167 0.31 4.14 13.04
N PHE A 168 1.20 3.14 13.10
CA PHE A 168 2.16 2.97 14.16
C PHE A 168 3.41 2.29 13.62
N HIS A 169 4.54 2.98 13.68
CA HIS A 169 5.85 2.47 13.33
C HIS A 169 6.82 2.67 14.49
N ASN A 170 7.81 1.82 14.59
CA ASN A 170 8.90 1.97 15.54
C ASN A 170 10.25 1.72 14.83
N PRO A 171 11.08 2.77 14.62
CA PRO A 171 10.79 4.18 14.88
C PRO A 171 9.72 4.76 13.94
N GLU A 172 8.99 5.81 14.42
CA GLU A 172 8.05 6.55 13.59
C GLU A 172 8.77 7.60 12.76
N THR A 173 8.54 7.61 11.45
CA THR A 173 9.20 8.50 10.49
C THR A 173 8.23 9.32 9.63
N HIS A 174 6.92 8.99 9.68
CA HIS A 174 5.94 9.75 8.94
C HIS A 174 5.55 11.04 9.66
N LEU A 175 5.32 12.08 8.88
CA LEU A 175 5.15 13.46 9.40
C LEU A 175 4.00 13.55 10.40
N ILE A 176 2.78 13.16 9.99
CA ILE A 176 1.57 13.36 10.81
C ILE A 176 1.66 12.63 12.16
N PRO A 177 1.96 11.31 12.23
CA PRO A 177 2.11 10.63 13.53
C PRO A 177 3.26 11.22 14.35
N THR A 178 4.36 11.65 13.72
CA THR A 178 5.49 12.27 14.42
C THR A 178 5.10 13.60 15.05
N ILE A 179 4.36 14.46 14.34
CA ILE A 179 3.87 15.75 14.87
C ILE A 179 2.93 15.49 16.03
N VAL A 180 1.94 14.61 15.85
CA VAL A 180 0.96 14.27 16.91
C VAL A 180 1.67 13.79 18.17
N TYR A 181 2.58 12.81 18.02
CA TYR A 181 3.36 12.29 19.14
C TYR A 181 4.17 13.37 19.85
N LYS A 182 4.89 14.20 19.10
CA LYS A 182 5.73 15.26 19.69
C LYS A 182 4.90 16.34 20.37
N ALA A 183 3.75 16.69 19.79
CA ALA A 183 2.81 17.65 20.41
C ALA A 183 2.23 17.09 21.72
N MET A 184 1.80 15.83 21.76
CA MET A 184 1.25 15.18 22.96
C MET A 184 2.27 15.13 24.12
N PHE A 185 3.55 14.98 23.82
CA PHE A 185 4.62 14.86 24.83
C PHE A 185 5.48 16.11 24.94
N ASN A 186 5.01 17.26 24.45
CA ASN A 186 5.69 18.56 24.48
C ASN A 186 7.16 18.50 24.00
N LYS A 187 7.40 17.71 22.91
CA LYS A 187 8.72 17.55 22.32
C LYS A 187 8.94 18.50 21.15
N LYS A 188 10.18 18.90 20.91
CA LYS A 188 10.55 19.76 19.77
C LYS A 188 10.22 19.09 18.44
N ILE A 189 9.59 19.84 17.54
CA ILE A 189 9.34 19.47 16.16
C ILE A 189 10.43 20.12 15.31
N TYR A 190 11.04 19.36 14.40
CA TYR A 190 12.08 19.84 13.50
C TYR A 190 11.53 19.90 12.08
N ILE A 191 11.74 21.02 11.40
CA ILE A 191 11.47 21.19 9.98
C ILE A 191 12.77 20.89 9.23
N TYR A 192 12.74 19.90 8.34
CA TYR A 192 13.88 19.46 7.54
C TYR A 192 13.82 20.11 6.16
N GLY A 193 14.48 21.26 6.01
CA GLY A 193 14.50 22.06 4.80
C GLY A 193 13.37 23.10 4.73
N ASN A 194 13.78 24.33 4.41
CA ASN A 194 12.91 25.48 4.24
C ASN A 194 13.25 26.27 2.97
N ASP A 195 13.94 25.62 2.03
CA ASP A 195 14.49 26.17 0.79
C ASP A 195 13.78 25.63 -0.47
N PHE A 196 12.64 24.95 -0.30
CA PHE A 196 11.83 24.52 -1.42
C PHE A 196 11.16 25.72 -2.10
N ASN A 197 11.01 25.65 -3.42
CA ASN A 197 10.28 26.66 -4.18
C ASN A 197 8.75 26.51 -3.99
N THR A 198 8.29 26.88 -2.78
CA THR A 198 6.91 26.82 -2.30
C THR A 198 6.61 28.07 -1.48
N PRO A 199 5.35 28.43 -1.21
CA PRO A 199 5.00 29.67 -0.52
C PRO A 199 5.64 29.85 0.87
N ASP A 200 5.89 28.75 1.60
CA ASP A 200 6.48 28.75 2.94
C ASP A 200 7.86 28.10 3.02
N GLY A 201 8.43 27.75 1.86
CA GLY A 201 9.74 27.09 1.78
C GLY A 201 9.73 25.61 2.18
N THR A 202 8.60 25.05 2.63
CA THR A 202 8.52 23.64 2.99
C THR A 202 8.01 22.78 1.83
N CYS A 203 8.14 21.46 1.91
CA CYS A 203 7.69 20.61 0.83
C CYS A 203 6.15 20.44 0.82
N ILE A 204 5.56 20.45 -0.37
CA ILE A 204 4.12 20.22 -0.56
C ILE A 204 3.85 18.73 -0.71
N ARG A 205 2.83 18.23 0.01
CA ARG A 205 2.36 16.85 -0.08
C ARG A 205 0.84 16.79 -0.19
N ASP A 206 0.34 15.81 -0.94
CA ASP A 206 -1.09 15.48 -0.99
C ASP A 206 -1.36 14.41 0.08
N TYR A 207 -2.16 14.75 1.08
CA TYR A 207 -2.56 13.85 2.17
C TYR A 207 -3.97 13.32 1.93
N ILE A 208 -4.16 12.02 2.13
CA ILE A 208 -5.44 11.35 1.95
C ILE A 208 -5.81 10.53 3.18
N HIS A 209 -7.06 10.62 3.60
CA HIS A 209 -7.56 9.92 4.76
C HIS A 209 -7.64 8.40 4.52
N ILE A 210 -7.30 7.60 5.54
CA ILE A 210 -7.34 6.13 5.44
C ILE A 210 -8.72 5.58 5.05
N LYS A 211 -9.83 6.21 5.46
CA LYS A 211 -11.19 5.81 5.06
C LYS A 211 -11.38 5.91 3.54
N ASP A 212 -10.80 6.93 2.89
CA ASP A 212 -10.88 7.12 1.44
C ASP A 212 -10.05 6.09 0.69
N ILE A 213 -8.88 5.73 1.21
CA ILE A 213 -8.07 4.62 0.69
C ILE A 213 -8.86 3.31 0.77
N CYS A 214 -9.47 2.99 1.90
CA CYS A 214 -10.30 1.79 2.07
C CYS A 214 -11.50 1.80 1.12
N SER A 215 -12.17 2.95 0.94
CA SER A 215 -13.25 3.12 -0.01
C SER A 215 -12.80 2.92 -1.46
N ALA A 216 -11.64 3.47 -1.84
CA ALA A 216 -11.06 3.27 -3.16
C ALA A 216 -10.75 1.79 -3.45
N ILE A 217 -10.20 1.07 -2.45
CA ILE A 217 -9.95 -0.37 -2.57
C ILE A 217 -11.27 -1.14 -2.69
N GLU A 218 -12.28 -0.85 -1.87
CA GLU A 218 -13.61 -1.49 -1.96
C GLU A 218 -14.23 -1.27 -3.35
N LYS A 219 -14.23 -0.03 -3.84
CA LYS A 219 -14.72 0.29 -5.19
C LYS A 219 -13.93 -0.46 -6.27
N SER A 220 -12.62 -0.59 -6.09
CA SER A 220 -11.76 -1.34 -7.01
C SER A 220 -12.09 -2.83 -7.03
N ILE A 221 -12.40 -3.44 -5.88
CA ILE A 221 -12.86 -4.83 -5.77
C ILE A 221 -14.16 -5.03 -6.57
N ARG A 222 -15.13 -4.16 -6.35
CA ARG A 222 -16.41 -4.20 -7.08
C ARG A 222 -16.22 -3.97 -8.58
N TYR A 223 -15.39 -3.00 -8.95
CA TYR A 223 -15.10 -2.69 -10.36
C TYR A 223 -14.45 -3.86 -11.09
N ILE A 224 -13.38 -4.45 -10.53
CA ILE A 224 -12.66 -5.55 -11.19
C ILE A 224 -13.52 -6.82 -11.27
N SER A 225 -14.39 -7.03 -10.30
CA SER A 225 -15.32 -8.16 -10.30
C SER A 225 -16.40 -8.02 -11.38
N LYS A 226 -16.93 -6.80 -11.60
CA LYS A 226 -17.97 -6.54 -12.60
C LYS A 226 -17.40 -6.41 -14.02
N ASN A 227 -16.35 -5.60 -14.19
CA ASN A 227 -15.88 -5.19 -15.53
C ASN A 227 -14.75 -6.07 -16.08
N ASN A 228 -14.07 -6.83 -15.24
CA ASN A 228 -12.94 -7.69 -15.61
C ASN A 228 -11.86 -6.94 -16.44
N LYS A 229 -11.60 -5.66 -16.14
CA LYS A 229 -10.65 -4.79 -16.85
C LYS A 229 -9.56 -4.31 -15.90
N SER A 230 -8.32 -4.24 -16.41
CA SER A 230 -7.19 -3.67 -15.68
C SER A 230 -7.19 -2.14 -15.79
N LYS A 231 -6.82 -1.45 -14.72
CA LYS A 231 -6.71 0.01 -14.64
C LYS A 231 -5.60 0.43 -13.66
N ILE A 232 -5.12 1.64 -13.83
CA ILE A 232 -4.28 2.35 -12.86
C ILE A 232 -5.07 3.57 -12.40
N PHE A 233 -5.02 3.87 -11.10
CA PHE A 233 -5.64 5.06 -10.53
C PHE A 233 -4.70 5.74 -9.54
N ASN A 234 -4.67 7.06 -9.60
CA ASN A 234 -4.10 7.89 -8.55
C ASN A 234 -5.11 8.04 -7.42
N ILE A 235 -4.66 7.84 -6.19
CA ILE A 235 -5.51 7.96 -5.00
C ILE A 235 -4.92 9.03 -4.09
N GLY A 236 -5.42 10.23 -4.23
CA GLY A 236 -5.05 11.46 -3.51
C GLY A 236 -6.23 12.42 -3.45
N ASN A 237 -6.04 13.53 -2.76
CA ASN A 237 -7.06 14.56 -2.55
C ASN A 237 -7.05 15.66 -3.62
N ARG A 238 -6.08 15.66 -4.53
CA ARG A 238 -5.83 16.74 -5.52
C ARG A 238 -5.48 18.10 -4.88
N ARG A 239 -5.21 18.12 -3.59
CA ARG A 239 -4.84 19.33 -2.86
C ARG A 239 -3.51 19.09 -2.16
N GLY A 240 -2.49 19.83 -2.58
CA GLY A 240 -1.21 19.86 -1.87
C GLY A 240 -1.30 20.74 -0.64
N LEU A 241 -0.71 20.29 0.45
CA LEU A 241 -0.50 21.05 1.67
C LEU A 241 1.00 21.13 1.92
N SER A 242 1.50 22.30 2.33
CA SER A 242 2.86 22.48 2.85
C SER A 242 2.98 21.89 4.26
N ASN A 243 4.16 21.48 4.64
CA ASN A 243 4.41 20.79 5.91
C ASN A 243 4.59 21.78 7.07
#